data_bd923d3213a0c84f7feefa03951782aa
#
_entry.id   bd923d3213a0c84f7feefa03951782aa
#
_cell.length_a   1.000
_cell.length_b   1.000
_cell.length_c   1.000
_cell.angle_alpha   90.00
_cell.angle_beta   90.00
_cell.angle_gamma   90.00
#
_symmetry.space_group_name_H-M   'P 1'
#
loop_
_entity.id
_entity.type
_entity.pdbx_description
1 polymer ?
#
loop_
_entity_poly.entity_id
_entity_poly.type
_entity_poly.pdbx_seq_one_letter_code
_entity_poly.pdbx_strand_id
1 'polypeptide(L)'
;MVERTTEDQLVYGQQFYRDVLDAAEIEGGDSFLEEALTGLVLDILEEEGLWPDYVIAHYERRGLGLSAWGIESTQRKLYLAITDFSNDDAVRRLGLGDRDARYKRLINFFGKCRDGGINIDEVNPISDLAEIIAEGDRFDDVHLTLVTNRISGGEEHPPEDLDGRTLTFGTCDLETIRRARESGLELEPIDI
;
A
#
# COMPACT_ATOMS: atom_id res chain seq x y z
N MET A 1 -19.00 -19.49 5.60
CA MET A 1 -20.16 -18.56 5.51
C MET A 1 -19.67 -17.31 4.78
N VAL A 2 -20.22 -17.03 3.59
CA VAL A 2 -19.81 -15.84 2.84
C VAL A 2 -20.48 -14.64 3.52
N GLU A 3 -19.72 -13.83 4.23
CA GLU A 3 -20.21 -12.54 4.74
C GLU A 3 -20.73 -11.70 3.57
N ARG A 4 -21.97 -11.30 3.64
CA ARG A 4 -22.56 -10.41 2.64
C ARG A 4 -22.04 -9.01 2.88
N THR A 5 -21.65 -8.32 1.82
CA THR A 5 -21.33 -6.89 1.85
C THR A 5 -22.55 -6.12 2.35
N THR A 6 -22.38 -5.26 3.34
CA THR A 6 -23.47 -4.43 3.88
C THR A 6 -23.82 -3.30 2.92
N GLU A 7 -25.02 -2.72 3.07
CA GLU A 7 -25.46 -1.58 2.25
C GLU A 7 -24.52 -0.37 2.44
N ASP A 8 -24.07 -0.11 3.67
CA ASP A 8 -23.11 0.95 3.99
C ASP A 8 -21.77 0.75 3.29
N GLN A 9 -21.26 -0.49 3.24
CA GLN A 9 -20.04 -0.81 2.52
C GLN A 9 -20.16 -0.59 1.02
N LEU A 10 -21.34 -0.89 0.45
CA LEU A 10 -21.60 -0.65 -0.97
C LEU A 10 -21.63 0.86 -1.29
N VAL A 11 -22.35 1.64 -0.49
CA VAL A 11 -22.44 3.10 -0.66
C VAL A 11 -21.06 3.75 -0.51
N TYR A 12 -20.33 3.38 0.54
CA TYR A 12 -18.99 3.90 0.77
C TYR A 12 -18.03 3.51 -0.38
N GLY A 13 -18.06 2.26 -0.81
CA GLY A 13 -17.19 1.78 -1.89
C GLY A 13 -17.43 2.51 -3.21
N GLN A 14 -18.68 2.78 -3.56
CA GLN A 14 -19.02 3.56 -4.75
C GLN A 14 -18.54 5.01 -4.64
N GLN A 15 -18.68 5.62 -3.46
CA GLN A 15 -18.17 6.98 -3.25
C GLN A 15 -16.65 7.01 -3.33
N PHE A 16 -15.99 6.09 -2.65
CA PHE A 16 -14.53 6.00 -2.66
C PHE A 16 -13.96 5.74 -4.07
N TYR A 17 -14.64 4.92 -4.86
CA TYR A 17 -14.26 4.70 -6.26
C TYR A 17 -14.32 6.01 -7.07
N ARG A 18 -15.33 6.85 -6.86
CA ARG A 18 -15.42 8.18 -7.49
C ARG A 18 -14.31 9.10 -7.02
N ASP A 19 -13.99 9.11 -5.73
CA ASP A 19 -12.89 9.91 -5.18
C ASP A 19 -11.55 9.54 -5.87
N VAL A 20 -11.32 8.25 -6.15
CA VAL A 20 -10.13 7.78 -6.90
C VAL A 20 -10.15 8.26 -8.35
N LEU A 21 -11.30 8.20 -9.02
CA LEU A 21 -11.44 8.71 -10.39
C LEU A 21 -11.16 10.21 -10.46
N ASP A 22 -11.76 10.99 -9.55
CA ASP A 22 -11.59 12.44 -9.49
C ASP A 22 -10.11 12.81 -9.22
N ALA A 23 -9.43 12.09 -8.33
CA ALA A 23 -8.01 12.29 -8.09
C ALA A 23 -7.15 11.97 -9.33
N ALA A 24 -7.44 10.87 -10.01
CA ALA A 24 -6.72 10.47 -11.21
C ALA A 24 -6.92 11.46 -12.37
N GLU A 25 -8.09 12.06 -12.53
CA GLU A 25 -8.35 13.10 -13.55
C GLU A 25 -7.48 14.33 -13.33
N ILE A 26 -7.24 14.72 -12.07
CA ILE A 26 -6.36 15.85 -11.73
C ILE A 26 -4.91 15.55 -12.13
N GLU A 27 -4.46 14.31 -11.98
CA GLU A 27 -3.07 13.88 -12.23
C GLU A 27 -2.80 13.53 -13.70
N GLY A 28 -3.79 13.26 -14.53
CA GLY A 28 -3.58 13.00 -15.97
C GLY A 28 -4.39 11.86 -16.59
N GLY A 29 -5.41 11.36 -15.92
CA GLY A 29 -6.41 10.43 -16.46
C GLY A 29 -6.26 8.97 -16.07
N ASP A 30 -6.99 8.08 -16.74
CA ASP A 30 -7.20 6.66 -16.37
C ASP A 30 -5.90 5.83 -16.15
N SER A 31 -4.77 6.25 -16.70
CA SER A 31 -3.49 5.55 -16.54
C SER A 31 -2.90 5.65 -15.13
N PHE A 32 -3.44 6.54 -14.30
CA PHE A 32 -2.94 6.85 -12.97
C PHE A 32 -3.85 6.38 -11.82
N LEU A 33 -4.84 5.54 -12.12
CA LEU A 33 -5.81 5.08 -11.11
C LEU A 33 -5.17 4.35 -9.92
N GLU A 34 -4.18 3.52 -10.17
CA GLU A 34 -3.44 2.85 -9.08
C GLU A 34 -2.60 3.85 -8.27
N GLU A 35 -1.99 4.84 -8.93
CA GLU A 35 -1.23 5.90 -8.25
C GLU A 35 -2.16 6.80 -7.43
N ALA A 36 -3.31 7.19 -7.97
CA ALA A 36 -4.32 7.96 -7.27
C ALA A 36 -4.87 7.21 -6.04
N LEU A 37 -5.19 5.92 -6.17
CA LEU A 37 -5.59 5.10 -5.03
C LEU A 37 -4.47 5.02 -3.99
N THR A 38 -3.24 4.82 -4.43
CA THR A 38 -2.08 4.73 -3.54
C THR A 38 -1.92 6.03 -2.74
N GLY A 39 -1.93 7.18 -3.42
CA GLY A 39 -1.81 8.49 -2.80
C GLY A 39 -2.91 8.76 -1.78
N LEU A 40 -4.18 8.60 -2.18
CA LEU A 40 -5.32 8.83 -1.27
C LEU A 40 -5.26 7.98 0.01
N VAL A 41 -4.82 6.73 -0.09
CA VAL A 41 -4.73 5.85 1.07
C VAL A 41 -3.52 6.17 1.93
N LEU A 42 -2.36 6.42 1.32
CA LEU A 42 -1.15 6.73 2.07
C LEU A 42 -1.23 8.10 2.76
N ASP A 43 -1.90 9.09 2.18
CA ASP A 43 -2.20 10.37 2.85
C ASP A 43 -2.98 10.14 4.15
N ILE A 44 -4.03 9.31 4.11
CA ILE A 44 -4.80 8.95 5.31
C ILE A 44 -3.92 8.26 6.35
N LEU A 45 -3.08 7.32 5.94
CA LEU A 45 -2.21 6.58 6.86
C LEU A 45 -1.09 7.46 7.44
N GLU A 46 -0.58 8.42 6.69
CA GLU A 46 0.39 9.41 7.15
C GLU A 46 -0.24 10.36 8.17
N GLU A 47 -1.43 10.89 7.89
CA GLU A 47 -2.18 11.73 8.82
C GLU A 47 -2.48 11.03 10.14
N GLU A 48 -2.76 9.72 10.11
CA GLU A 48 -2.98 8.88 11.30
C GLU A 48 -1.65 8.44 11.98
N GLY A 49 -0.49 8.80 11.43
CA GLY A 49 0.83 8.42 11.95
C GLY A 49 1.15 6.93 11.79
N LEU A 50 0.48 6.23 10.88
CA LEU A 50 0.66 4.80 10.60
C LEU A 50 1.70 4.56 9.49
N TRP A 51 1.98 5.57 8.69
CA TRP A 51 3.01 5.58 7.67
C TRP A 51 3.89 6.82 7.79
N PRO A 52 5.20 6.75 7.43
CA PRO A 52 6.06 7.93 7.31
C PRO A 52 5.77 8.71 6.04
N ASP A 53 6.43 9.84 5.84
CA ASP A 53 6.53 10.48 4.52
C ASP A 53 6.84 9.43 3.45
N TYR A 54 6.20 9.53 2.31
CA TYR A 54 6.28 8.50 1.29
C TYR A 54 6.59 9.05 -0.11
N VAL A 55 7.05 8.15 -0.96
CA VAL A 55 7.30 8.41 -2.39
C VAL A 55 6.49 7.42 -3.21
N ILE A 56 5.65 7.92 -4.11
CA ILE A 56 4.99 7.08 -5.10
C ILE A 56 6.02 6.67 -6.16
N ALA A 57 6.12 5.37 -6.40
CA ALA A 57 7.11 4.80 -7.30
C ALA A 57 6.59 3.50 -7.90
N HIS A 58 5.84 3.62 -8.98
CA HIS A 58 5.26 2.44 -9.64
C HIS A 58 6.32 1.60 -10.35
N TYR A 59 6.42 0.34 -9.96
CA TYR A 59 7.27 -0.66 -10.59
C TYR A 59 6.53 -1.98 -10.70
N GLU A 60 6.34 -2.42 -11.92
CA GLU A 60 5.72 -3.70 -12.20
C GLU A 60 6.51 -4.46 -13.26
N ARG A 61 7.08 -5.60 -12.87
CA ARG A 61 7.72 -6.56 -13.78
C ARG A 61 7.32 -7.97 -13.35
N ARG A 62 7.65 -8.98 -14.18
CA ARG A 62 7.30 -10.36 -13.91
C ARG A 62 7.72 -10.80 -12.50
N GLY A 63 6.73 -11.03 -11.63
CA GLY A 63 6.93 -11.49 -10.26
C GLY A 63 7.44 -10.43 -9.26
N LEU A 64 7.60 -9.18 -9.69
CA LEU A 64 8.01 -8.04 -8.87
C LEU A 64 6.93 -6.97 -8.90
N GLY A 65 6.77 -6.22 -7.80
CA GLY A 65 5.83 -5.10 -7.75
C GLY A 65 6.11 -4.16 -6.60
N LEU A 66 5.93 -2.86 -6.85
CA LEU A 66 5.99 -1.78 -5.88
C LEU A 66 5.09 -0.65 -6.37
N SER A 67 4.39 0.03 -5.46
CA SER A 67 3.59 1.23 -5.76
C SER A 67 4.06 2.45 -5.00
N ALA A 68 4.60 2.28 -3.79
CA ALA A 68 5.17 3.36 -3.00
C ALA A 68 6.14 2.82 -1.94
N TRP A 69 6.96 3.72 -1.39
CA TRP A 69 7.86 3.41 -0.29
C TRP A 69 8.05 4.61 0.64
N GLY A 70 8.44 4.34 1.88
CA GLY A 70 8.77 5.34 2.88
C GLY A 70 9.81 4.79 3.86
N ILE A 71 10.49 5.68 4.57
CA ILE A 71 11.53 5.31 5.53
C ILE A 71 11.31 6.02 6.85
N GLU A 72 11.27 5.25 7.92
CA GLU A 72 11.36 5.75 9.28
C GLU A 72 12.77 5.53 9.84
N SER A 73 13.61 6.53 9.67
CA SER A 73 15.04 6.43 9.97
C SER A 73 15.35 6.18 11.45
N THR A 74 14.51 6.72 12.35
CA THR A 74 14.68 6.58 13.82
C THR A 74 14.47 5.15 14.29
N GLN A 75 13.58 4.41 13.64
CA GLN A 75 13.28 3.01 13.93
C GLN A 75 13.97 2.02 12.99
N ARG A 76 14.80 2.51 12.06
CA ARG A 76 15.45 1.66 11.04
C ARG A 76 14.45 0.78 10.30
N LYS A 77 13.29 1.37 9.96
CA LYS A 77 12.16 0.67 9.35
C LYS A 77 11.89 1.16 7.94
N LEU A 78 11.76 0.22 7.02
CA LEU A 78 11.37 0.45 5.63
C LEU A 78 9.89 0.08 5.46
N TYR A 79 9.15 0.92 4.77
CA TYR A 79 7.77 0.69 4.38
C TYR A 79 7.70 0.52 2.86
N LEU A 80 7.07 -0.53 2.40
CA LEU A 80 6.82 -0.81 0.99
C LEU A 80 5.34 -1.06 0.76
N ALA A 81 4.76 -0.43 -0.23
CA ALA A 81 3.36 -0.63 -0.61
C ALA A 81 3.23 -1.21 -2.01
N ILE A 82 2.24 -2.06 -2.19
CA ILE A 82 1.75 -2.52 -3.48
C ILE A 82 0.25 -2.29 -3.55
N THR A 83 -0.23 -1.80 -4.69
CA THR A 83 -1.64 -1.51 -4.90
C THR A 83 -2.31 -2.58 -5.75
N ASP A 84 -3.52 -2.93 -5.39
CA ASP A 84 -4.44 -3.79 -6.13
C ASP A 84 -5.72 -3.01 -6.38
N PHE A 85 -5.84 -2.41 -7.56
CA PHE A 85 -7.01 -1.61 -7.93
C PHE A 85 -7.99 -2.44 -8.76
N SER A 86 -9.24 -2.46 -8.34
CA SER A 86 -10.35 -3.00 -9.12
C SER A 86 -11.03 -1.86 -9.86
N ASN A 87 -10.91 -1.84 -11.18
CA ASN A 87 -11.58 -0.86 -12.04
C ASN A 87 -13.06 -1.23 -12.25
N ASP A 88 -13.82 -1.25 -11.16
CA ASP A 88 -15.23 -1.61 -11.11
C ASP A 88 -15.87 -0.84 -9.95
N ASP A 89 -16.99 -0.20 -10.17
CA ASP A 89 -17.76 0.52 -9.13
C ASP A 89 -18.43 -0.44 -8.12
N ALA A 90 -18.48 -1.73 -8.44
CA ALA A 90 -18.97 -2.75 -7.53
C ALA A 90 -17.91 -3.12 -6.48
N VAL A 91 -18.31 -3.14 -5.21
CA VAL A 91 -17.45 -3.62 -4.14
C VAL A 91 -17.14 -5.11 -4.34
N ARG A 92 -15.87 -5.40 -4.55
CA ARG A 92 -15.35 -6.76 -4.75
C ARG A 92 -14.65 -7.26 -3.50
N ARG A 93 -14.55 -8.58 -3.36
CA ARG A 93 -13.72 -9.21 -2.33
C ARG A 93 -12.35 -9.58 -2.91
N LEU A 94 -11.32 -9.36 -2.10
CA LEU A 94 -9.97 -9.84 -2.38
C LEU A 94 -9.79 -11.22 -1.73
N GLY A 95 -9.44 -12.22 -2.54
CA GLY A 95 -9.13 -13.56 -2.05
C GLY A 95 -7.79 -13.61 -1.31
N LEU A 96 -7.65 -14.52 -0.34
CA LEU A 96 -6.40 -14.69 0.41
C LEU A 96 -5.22 -15.02 -0.50
N GLY A 97 -5.44 -15.85 -1.53
CA GLY A 97 -4.40 -16.19 -2.50
C GLY A 97 -3.92 -15.00 -3.33
N ASP A 98 -4.83 -14.10 -3.70
CA ASP A 98 -4.48 -12.87 -4.42
C ASP A 98 -3.70 -11.91 -3.51
N ARG A 99 -4.13 -11.76 -2.25
CA ARG A 99 -3.42 -10.98 -1.23
C ARG A 99 -1.99 -11.48 -1.05
N ASP A 100 -1.83 -12.77 -0.82
CA ASP A 100 -0.51 -13.38 -0.59
C ASP A 100 0.38 -13.28 -1.83
N ALA A 101 -0.20 -13.37 -3.03
CA ALA A 101 0.52 -13.14 -4.28
C ALA A 101 1.06 -11.69 -4.40
N ARG A 102 0.31 -10.69 -3.92
CA ARG A 102 0.77 -9.29 -3.87
C ARG A 102 1.93 -9.12 -2.88
N TYR A 103 1.82 -9.65 -1.67
CA TYR A 103 2.94 -9.62 -0.72
C TYR A 103 4.18 -10.31 -1.26
N LYS A 104 4.02 -11.45 -1.91
CA LYS A 104 5.15 -12.15 -2.54
C LYS A 104 5.87 -11.28 -3.59
N ARG A 105 5.16 -10.46 -4.33
CA ARG A 105 5.76 -9.53 -5.30
C ARG A 105 6.59 -8.45 -4.62
N LEU A 106 6.14 -7.90 -3.48
CA LEU A 106 6.91 -6.96 -2.66
C LEU A 106 8.17 -7.63 -2.07
N ILE A 107 8.04 -8.82 -1.51
CA ILE A 107 9.17 -9.58 -0.96
C ILE A 107 10.21 -9.86 -2.03
N ASN A 108 9.77 -10.29 -3.22
CA ASN A 108 10.66 -10.53 -4.35
C ASN A 108 11.35 -9.24 -4.82
N PHE A 109 10.63 -8.11 -4.84
CA PHE A 109 11.20 -6.81 -5.17
C PHE A 109 12.30 -6.43 -4.18
N PHE A 110 12.01 -6.49 -2.87
CA PHE A 110 12.99 -6.23 -1.83
C PHE A 110 14.23 -7.12 -1.94
N GLY A 111 14.04 -8.42 -2.09
CA GLY A 111 15.13 -9.37 -2.28
C GLY A 111 15.97 -9.07 -3.52
N LYS A 112 15.33 -8.69 -4.61
CA LYS A 112 16.01 -8.33 -5.85
C LYS A 112 16.84 -7.05 -5.73
N CYS A 113 16.34 -6.04 -5.01
CA CYS A 113 17.10 -4.83 -4.69
C CYS A 113 18.34 -5.18 -3.84
N ARG A 114 18.15 -5.97 -2.78
CA ARG A 114 19.25 -6.39 -1.90
C ARG A 114 20.37 -7.12 -2.65
N ASP A 115 20.00 -7.96 -3.60
CA ASP A 115 20.95 -8.71 -4.42
C ASP A 115 21.56 -7.88 -5.56
N GLY A 116 21.26 -6.57 -5.64
CA GLY A 116 21.75 -5.69 -6.71
C GLY A 116 21.19 -6.01 -8.09
N GLY A 117 20.09 -6.76 -8.14
CA GLY A 117 19.50 -7.27 -9.40
C GLY A 117 18.45 -6.35 -10.05
N ILE A 118 18.20 -5.17 -9.49
CA ILE A 118 17.39 -4.13 -10.12
C ILE A 118 18.33 -3.13 -10.74
N ASN A 119 18.43 -3.19 -12.07
CA ASN A 119 19.15 -2.20 -12.85
C ASN A 119 18.13 -1.27 -13.48
N ILE A 120 18.16 0.00 -13.09
CA ILE A 120 17.32 1.05 -13.63
C ILE A 120 18.27 2.08 -14.23
N ASP A 121 18.28 2.17 -15.55
CA ASP A 121 19.20 3.03 -16.32
C ASP A 121 18.88 4.53 -16.20
N GLU A 122 17.83 4.90 -15.46
CA GLU A 122 17.36 6.28 -15.30
C GLU A 122 17.28 6.68 -13.82
N VAL A 123 17.56 7.94 -13.55
CA VAL A 123 17.33 8.53 -12.22
C VAL A 123 15.84 8.58 -11.96
N ASN A 124 15.35 7.72 -11.09
CA ASN A 124 13.96 7.69 -10.68
C ASN A 124 13.85 7.23 -9.22
N PRO A 125 12.69 7.42 -8.56
CA PRO A 125 12.49 7.05 -7.16
C PRO A 125 12.76 5.58 -6.82
N ILE A 126 12.74 4.70 -7.81
CA ILE A 126 13.01 3.27 -7.65
C ILE A 126 14.53 3.00 -7.60
N SER A 127 15.32 3.73 -8.38
CA SER A 127 16.78 3.63 -8.34
C SER A 127 17.32 3.99 -6.97
N ASP A 128 16.85 5.09 -6.40
CA ASP A 128 17.24 5.54 -5.07
C ASP A 128 16.92 4.50 -3.99
N LEU A 129 15.69 3.96 -4.04
CA LEU A 129 15.29 2.88 -3.14
C LEU A 129 16.15 1.62 -3.29
N ALA A 130 16.42 1.21 -4.54
CA ALA A 130 17.22 0.01 -4.81
C ALA A 130 18.65 0.15 -4.28
N GLU A 131 19.27 1.33 -4.43
CA GLU A 131 20.60 1.63 -3.87
C GLU A 131 20.55 1.59 -2.34
N ILE A 132 19.56 2.23 -1.71
CA ILE A 132 19.38 2.25 -0.27
C ILE A 132 19.23 0.82 0.31
N ILE A 133 18.48 -0.05 -0.36
CA ILE A 133 18.31 -1.45 0.07
C ILE A 133 19.59 -2.26 -0.15
N ALA A 134 20.30 -2.03 -1.24
CA ALA A 134 21.54 -2.72 -1.57
C ALA A 134 22.70 -2.41 -0.60
N GLU A 135 22.69 -1.24 0.07
CA GLU A 135 23.66 -0.88 1.12
C GLU A 135 23.65 -1.83 2.33
N GLY A 136 22.62 -2.64 2.50
CA GLY A 136 22.59 -3.83 3.34
C GLY A 136 22.07 -3.63 4.77
N ASP A 137 22.76 -2.94 5.66
CA ASP A 137 22.46 -2.90 7.10
C ASP A 137 21.61 -1.70 7.55
N ARG A 138 20.83 -1.13 6.65
CA ARG A 138 20.09 0.11 6.94
C ARG A 138 18.78 -0.12 7.69
N PHE A 139 18.14 -1.29 7.50
CA PHE A 139 16.84 -1.61 8.06
C PHE A 139 16.86 -2.91 8.83
N ASP A 140 16.22 -2.90 10.01
CA ASP A 140 15.99 -4.08 10.83
C ASP A 140 14.57 -4.64 10.60
N ASP A 141 13.62 -3.74 10.27
CA ASP A 141 12.23 -4.06 10.00
C ASP A 141 11.80 -3.60 8.62
N VAL A 142 10.98 -4.39 7.95
CA VAL A 142 10.35 -4.05 6.67
C VAL A 142 8.84 -4.27 6.81
N HIS A 143 8.05 -3.19 6.63
CA HIS A 143 6.61 -3.26 6.65
C HIS A 143 6.05 -3.31 5.22
N LEU A 144 5.31 -4.35 4.92
CA LEU A 144 4.71 -4.59 3.62
C LEU A 144 3.21 -4.27 3.67
N THR A 145 2.78 -3.29 2.90
CA THR A 145 1.38 -2.85 2.87
C THR A 145 0.75 -3.18 1.53
N LEU A 146 -0.39 -3.83 1.58
CA LEU A 146 -1.28 -3.97 0.43
C LEU A 146 -2.37 -2.91 0.52
N VAL A 147 -2.47 -2.06 -0.50
CA VAL A 147 -3.53 -1.07 -0.68
C VAL A 147 -4.53 -1.61 -1.68
N THR A 148 -5.82 -1.60 -1.35
CA THR A 148 -6.86 -2.08 -2.28
C THR A 148 -8.21 -1.40 -2.05
N ASN A 149 -8.96 -1.17 -3.13
CA ASN A 149 -10.35 -0.73 -3.07
C ASN A 149 -11.35 -1.90 -2.96
N ARG A 150 -10.86 -3.08 -2.66
CA ARG A 150 -11.68 -4.27 -2.37
C ARG A 150 -11.82 -4.48 -0.87
N ILE A 151 -12.68 -5.39 -0.45
CA ILE A 151 -12.78 -5.87 0.94
C ILE A 151 -11.92 -7.13 1.06
N SER A 152 -10.93 -7.09 1.93
CA SER A 152 -10.12 -8.24 2.29
C SER A 152 -10.71 -8.91 3.53
N GLY A 153 -10.82 -10.22 3.51
CA GLY A 153 -11.22 -11.00 4.68
C GLY A 153 -10.07 -11.85 5.20
N GLY A 154 -10.30 -12.48 6.35
CA GLY A 154 -9.38 -13.44 6.95
C GLY A 154 -8.43 -12.85 7.97
N GLU A 155 -7.58 -13.71 8.52
CA GLU A 155 -6.58 -13.34 9.50
C GLU A 155 -5.45 -12.50 8.87
N GLU A 156 -4.83 -11.64 9.67
CA GLU A 156 -3.63 -10.92 9.28
C GLU A 156 -2.50 -11.90 8.94
N HIS A 157 -1.68 -11.52 7.98
CA HIS A 157 -0.51 -12.33 7.64
C HIS A 157 0.50 -12.28 8.79
N PRO A 158 0.96 -13.43 9.32
CA PRO A 158 1.89 -13.44 10.44
C PRO A 158 3.24 -12.82 10.04
N PRO A 159 3.97 -12.20 10.97
CA PRO A 159 5.33 -11.74 10.71
C PRO A 159 6.23 -12.88 10.24
N GLU A 160 7.17 -12.56 9.35
CA GLU A 160 8.17 -13.48 8.83
C GLU A 160 9.58 -12.98 9.10
N ASP A 161 10.55 -13.87 9.20
CA ASP A 161 11.98 -13.51 9.18
C ASP A 161 12.53 -13.64 7.76
N LEU A 162 13.24 -12.62 7.31
CA LEU A 162 13.97 -12.62 6.05
C LEU A 162 15.41 -12.18 6.29
N ASP A 163 16.31 -13.15 6.43
CA ASP A 163 17.74 -12.93 6.64
C ASP A 163 18.04 -12.00 7.83
N GLY A 164 17.38 -12.24 8.95
CA GLY A 164 17.54 -11.50 10.20
C GLY A 164 16.79 -10.17 10.25
N ARG A 165 15.90 -9.90 9.29
CA ARG A 165 14.97 -8.76 9.28
C ARG A 165 13.56 -9.24 9.54
N THR A 166 12.81 -8.48 10.31
CA THR A 166 11.40 -8.77 10.55
C THR A 166 10.56 -8.19 9.43
N LEU A 167 9.85 -9.04 8.68
CA LEU A 167 8.80 -8.61 7.77
C LEU A 167 7.47 -8.57 8.52
N THR A 168 6.79 -7.44 8.46
CA THR A 168 5.42 -7.27 8.97
C THR A 168 4.49 -6.94 7.81
N PHE A 169 3.21 -7.29 7.93
CA PHE A 169 2.24 -7.19 6.86
C PHE A 169 1.04 -6.38 7.30
N GLY A 170 0.52 -5.54 6.43
CA GLY A 170 -0.70 -4.78 6.64
C GLY A 170 -1.54 -4.73 5.37
N THR A 171 -2.85 -4.88 5.52
CA THR A 171 -3.80 -4.73 4.41
C THR A 171 -4.67 -3.52 4.66
N CYS A 172 -4.55 -2.51 3.81
CA CYS A 172 -5.43 -1.34 3.77
C CYS A 172 -6.52 -1.60 2.73
N ASP A 173 -7.53 -2.31 3.14
CA ASP A 173 -8.72 -2.60 2.36
C ASP A 173 -9.79 -1.50 2.52
N LEU A 174 -10.86 -1.58 1.75
CA LEU A 174 -11.93 -0.59 1.76
C LEU A 174 -12.51 -0.34 3.16
N GLU A 175 -12.62 -1.37 3.99
CA GLU A 175 -13.16 -1.24 5.35
C GLU A 175 -12.15 -0.57 6.30
N THR A 176 -10.87 -0.88 6.17
CA THR A 176 -9.80 -0.24 6.93
C THR A 176 -9.70 1.25 6.57
N ILE A 177 -9.78 1.60 5.29
CA ILE A 177 -9.78 2.98 4.81
C ILE A 177 -10.99 3.75 5.35
N ARG A 178 -12.18 3.14 5.32
CA ARG A 178 -13.39 3.73 5.86
C ARG A 178 -13.23 4.07 7.35
N ARG A 179 -12.74 3.13 8.15
CA ARG A 179 -12.53 3.33 9.59
C ARG A 179 -11.49 4.42 9.88
N ALA A 180 -10.41 4.47 9.13
CA ALA A 180 -9.39 5.50 9.30
C ALA A 180 -9.96 6.90 9.02
N ARG A 181 -10.74 7.07 7.95
CA ARG A 181 -11.42 8.34 7.66
C ARG A 181 -12.44 8.73 8.73
N GLU A 182 -13.18 7.77 9.26
CA GLU A 182 -14.16 8.03 10.33
C GLU A 182 -13.48 8.45 11.64
N SER A 183 -12.35 7.83 12.02
CA SER A 183 -11.60 8.20 13.21
C SER A 183 -10.94 9.58 13.10
N GLY A 184 -10.45 9.95 11.94
CA GLY A 184 -9.93 11.30 11.68
C GLY A 184 -10.98 12.40 11.84
N LEU A 185 -12.24 12.12 11.50
CA LEU A 185 -13.35 13.04 11.68
C LEU A 185 -13.76 13.22 13.16
N GLU A 186 -13.49 12.23 14.01
CA GLU A 186 -13.78 12.30 15.46
C GLU A 186 -12.72 13.10 16.25
N LEU A 187 -11.57 13.40 15.63
CA LEU A 187 -10.45 14.12 16.28
C LEU A 187 -10.46 15.63 16.01
N GLU A 188 -11.43 16.18 15.29
CA GLU A 188 -11.58 17.63 15.21
C GLU A 188 -11.92 18.18 16.59
N PRO A 189 -11.06 19.04 17.19
CA PRO A 189 -11.33 19.63 18.49
C PRO A 189 -12.57 20.51 18.39
N ILE A 190 -13.55 20.23 19.25
CA ILE A 190 -14.65 21.16 19.47
C ILE A 190 -14.02 22.41 20.07
N ASP A 191 -13.97 23.50 19.31
CA ASP A 191 -13.62 24.82 19.82
C ASP A 191 -14.61 25.19 20.94
N ILE A 192 -14.07 25.37 22.14
CA ILE A 192 -14.79 25.85 23.30
C ILE A 192 -14.76 27.39 23.32
#